data_1e39dd787a8c5c3d41b280b1636036c5
#
_entry.id   1e39dd787a8c5c3d41b280b1636036c5
#
_cell.length_a   1.000
_cell.length_b   1.000
_cell.length_c   1.000
_cell.angle_alpha   90.00
_cell.angle_beta   90.00
_cell.angle_gamma   90.00
#
_symmetry.space_group_name_H-M   'P 1'
#
loop_
_entity.id
_entity.type
_entity.pdbx_description
1 polymer ?
#
loop_
_entity_poly.entity_id
_entity_poly.type
_entity_poly.pdbx_seq_one_letter_code
_entity_poly.pdbx_strand_id
1 'polypeptide(L)'
;DERYGRFRNWCEQQAESYAKEVKGDYIQETVQVTDTWINISDKGGYQYPHHHANSYLSAIYYVNFDMARDHVPTYFTRDTNFINAPALNVITGKTTEYNQNNEVLSNEGELVIFPSQLNHGYDENTGYNRISLSMNFMPTIVTNGDYGWRCVNLNQSERKKAFDEKEGLPNN
;
A
#
# COMPACT_ATOMS: atom_id res chain seq x y z
N ASP A 1 12.91 -10.62 -12.81
CA ASP A 1 14.07 -9.71 -12.95
C ASP A 1 14.70 -9.50 -11.57
N GLU A 2 16.02 -9.75 -11.48
CA GLU A 2 16.77 -9.65 -10.22
C GLU A 2 16.75 -8.24 -9.61
N ARG A 3 16.72 -7.20 -10.44
CA ARG A 3 16.64 -5.80 -9.98
C ARG A 3 15.31 -5.52 -9.29
N TYR A 4 14.21 -6.00 -9.87
CA TYR A 4 12.91 -5.90 -9.24
C TYR A 4 12.86 -6.68 -7.93
N GLY A 5 13.46 -7.87 -7.87
CA GLY A 5 13.55 -8.66 -6.64
C GLY A 5 14.27 -7.91 -5.50
N ARG A 6 15.40 -7.25 -5.80
CA ARG A 6 16.12 -6.44 -4.80
C ARG A 6 15.32 -5.23 -4.34
N PHE A 7 14.67 -4.53 -5.26
CA PHE A 7 13.80 -3.39 -4.93
C PHE A 7 12.62 -3.82 -4.07
N ARG A 8 11.93 -4.90 -4.45
CA ARG A 8 10.84 -5.47 -3.68
C ARG A 8 11.27 -5.82 -2.26
N ASN A 9 12.39 -6.53 -2.09
CA ASN A 9 12.91 -6.90 -0.78
C ASN A 9 13.24 -5.66 0.07
N TRP A 10 13.78 -4.61 -0.53
CA TRP A 10 14.01 -3.35 0.16
C TRP A 10 12.69 -2.72 0.63
N CYS A 11 11.66 -2.67 -0.21
CA CYS A 11 10.34 -2.16 0.17
C CYS A 11 9.71 -2.98 1.31
N GLU A 12 9.83 -4.31 1.28
CA GLU A 12 9.37 -5.21 2.34
C GLU A 12 10.07 -4.90 3.68
N GLN A 13 11.38 -4.69 3.67
CA GLN A 13 12.16 -4.31 4.86
C GLN A 13 11.72 -2.94 5.41
N GLN A 14 11.46 -1.95 4.55
CA GLN A 14 10.95 -0.64 4.98
C GLN A 14 9.53 -0.77 5.59
N ALA A 15 8.67 -1.59 5.00
CA ALA A 15 7.33 -1.84 5.51
C ALA A 15 7.35 -2.57 6.87
N GLU A 16 8.28 -3.51 7.07
CA GLU A 16 8.51 -4.16 8.37
C GLU A 16 8.97 -3.16 9.43
N SER A 17 9.93 -2.30 9.08
CA SER A 17 10.44 -1.26 9.99
C SER A 17 9.33 -0.30 10.40
N TYR A 18 8.53 0.16 9.44
CA TYR A 18 7.37 1.01 9.70
C TYR A 18 6.35 0.31 10.60
N ALA A 19 6.01 -0.96 10.32
CA ALA A 19 5.07 -1.73 11.11
C ALA A 19 5.54 -1.89 12.58
N LYS A 20 6.82 -2.14 12.79
CA LYS A 20 7.43 -2.21 14.13
C LYS A 20 7.39 -0.86 14.85
N GLU A 21 7.70 0.22 14.17
CA GLU A 21 7.67 1.57 14.76
C GLU A 21 6.26 1.99 15.18
N VAL A 22 5.25 1.70 14.36
CA VAL A 22 3.86 2.11 14.59
C VAL A 22 3.15 1.20 15.61
N LYS A 23 3.44 -0.11 15.61
CA LYS A 23 2.79 -1.10 16.49
C LYS A 23 3.63 -1.56 17.67
N GLY A 24 4.89 -1.15 17.73
CA GLY A 24 5.82 -1.64 18.74
C GLY A 24 6.25 -3.09 18.47
N ASP A 25 6.90 -3.71 19.46
CA ASP A 25 7.52 -5.04 19.35
C ASP A 25 6.53 -6.22 19.18
N TYR A 26 5.24 -5.95 19.05
CA TYR A 26 4.21 -6.99 18.91
C TYR A 26 4.16 -7.62 17.51
N ILE A 27 4.79 -7.03 16.49
CA ILE A 27 4.90 -7.62 15.17
C ILE A 27 6.26 -8.34 15.05
N GLN A 28 6.25 -9.62 15.34
CA GLN A 28 7.40 -10.50 15.11
C GLN A 28 7.47 -11.05 13.68
N GLU A 29 6.57 -10.62 12.80
CA GLU A 29 6.29 -11.25 11.54
C GLU A 29 6.82 -10.44 10.36
N THR A 30 7.21 -11.12 9.30
CA THR A 30 7.59 -10.50 8.04
C THR A 30 6.38 -9.93 7.32
N VAL A 31 6.60 -8.84 6.60
CA VAL A 31 5.60 -8.22 5.74
C VAL A 31 6.00 -8.46 4.29
N GLN A 32 5.06 -8.87 3.46
CA GLN A 32 5.32 -9.18 2.06
C GLN A 32 4.47 -8.32 1.12
N VAL A 33 5.04 -7.97 -0.03
CA VAL A 33 4.31 -7.33 -1.13
C VAL A 33 3.30 -8.32 -1.72
N THR A 34 2.04 -7.92 -1.80
CA THR A 34 0.97 -8.70 -2.44
C THR A 34 0.63 -8.21 -3.84
N ASP A 35 0.65 -6.89 -4.04
CA ASP A 35 0.30 -6.23 -5.29
C ASP A 35 1.28 -5.11 -5.60
N THR A 36 1.53 -4.90 -6.88
CA THR A 36 2.37 -3.79 -7.37
C THR A 36 1.80 -3.29 -8.70
N TRP A 37 1.63 -1.98 -8.84
CA TRP A 37 1.18 -1.35 -10.08
C TRP A 37 1.82 0.02 -10.29
N ILE A 38 1.89 0.44 -11.54
CA ILE A 38 2.43 1.74 -11.94
C ILE A 38 1.27 2.69 -12.23
N ASN A 39 1.34 3.89 -11.68
CA ASN A 39 0.46 5.00 -12.03
C ASN A 39 1.26 6.02 -12.86
N ILE A 40 0.75 6.34 -14.03
CA ILE A 40 1.28 7.37 -14.90
C ILE A 40 0.19 8.43 -15.06
N SER A 41 0.51 9.67 -14.74
CA SER A 41 -0.43 10.78 -14.80
C SER A 41 0.17 11.95 -15.57
N ASP A 42 -0.48 12.29 -16.65
CA ASP A 42 -0.23 13.52 -17.40
C ASP A 42 -1.16 14.65 -16.91
N LYS A 43 -1.08 15.81 -17.55
CA LYS A 43 -1.93 16.95 -17.26
C LYS A 43 -3.42 16.58 -17.33
N GLY A 44 -4.16 16.96 -16.30
CA GLY A 44 -5.57 16.62 -16.14
C GLY A 44 -5.83 15.27 -15.45
N GLY A 45 -4.79 14.45 -15.24
CA GLY A 45 -4.92 13.20 -14.51
C GLY A 45 -5.08 13.44 -13.00
N TYR A 46 -5.97 12.69 -12.35
CA TYR A 46 -6.24 12.77 -10.92
C TYR A 46 -6.60 11.41 -10.36
N GLN A 47 -6.61 11.29 -9.06
CA GLN A 47 -7.08 10.09 -8.38
C GLN A 47 -7.97 10.47 -7.20
N TYR A 48 -9.24 10.05 -7.26
CA TYR A 48 -10.17 10.27 -6.15
C TYR A 48 -9.67 9.63 -4.86
N PRO A 49 -10.04 10.21 -3.69
CA PRO A 49 -9.76 9.60 -2.40
C PRO A 49 -10.29 8.18 -2.34
N HIS A 50 -9.43 7.23 -2.03
CA HIS A 50 -9.74 5.83 -1.89
C HIS A 50 -8.85 5.18 -0.83
N HIS A 51 -9.21 3.98 -0.40
CA HIS A 51 -8.42 3.15 0.50
C HIS A 51 -8.35 1.71 -0.02
N HIS A 52 -7.46 0.92 0.53
CA HIS A 52 -7.31 -0.48 0.15
C HIS A 52 -7.82 -1.39 1.26
N ALA A 53 -9.03 -1.94 1.08
CA ALA A 53 -9.68 -2.79 2.08
C ALA A 53 -9.06 -4.20 2.22
N ASN A 54 -8.28 -4.62 1.23
CA ASN A 54 -7.66 -5.95 1.12
C ASN A 54 -6.18 -5.97 1.48
N SER A 55 -5.68 -4.93 2.14
CA SER A 55 -4.27 -4.78 2.45
C SER A 55 -4.07 -4.23 3.86
N TYR A 56 -2.91 -4.52 4.43
CA TYR A 56 -2.50 -4.07 5.76
C TYR A 56 -1.76 -2.74 5.71
N LEU A 57 -0.72 -2.66 4.87
CA LEU A 57 0.00 -1.44 4.54
C LEU A 57 -0.05 -1.21 3.04
N SER A 58 0.02 0.04 2.66
CA SER A 58 0.22 0.47 1.28
C SER A 58 1.42 1.39 1.19
N ALA A 59 2.01 1.47 0.01
CA ALA A 59 3.10 2.39 -0.23
C ALA A 59 3.04 3.00 -1.63
N ILE A 60 3.65 4.17 -1.75
CA ILE A 60 3.87 4.87 -3.00
C ILE A 60 5.36 5.17 -3.11
N TYR A 61 6.00 4.66 -4.15
CA TYR A 61 7.37 5.02 -4.51
C TYR A 61 7.33 6.00 -5.69
N TYR A 62 7.93 7.16 -5.53
CA TYR A 62 7.93 8.22 -6.55
C TYR A 62 9.06 7.98 -7.54
N VAL A 63 8.70 7.45 -8.74
CA VAL A 63 9.65 7.12 -9.82
C VAL A 63 10.05 8.34 -10.62
N ASN A 64 9.09 9.22 -10.92
CA ASN A 64 9.29 10.51 -11.56
C ASN A 64 8.34 11.53 -10.93
N PHE A 65 8.87 12.31 -10.02
CA PHE A 65 8.09 13.28 -9.25
C PHE A 65 8.93 14.53 -8.94
N ASP A 66 8.36 15.70 -9.28
CA ASP A 66 8.98 16.99 -8.99
C ASP A 66 7.90 18.09 -8.98
N MET A 67 7.68 18.71 -7.85
CA MET A 67 6.73 19.82 -7.72
C MET A 67 7.10 21.02 -8.57
N ALA A 68 8.38 21.23 -8.87
CA ALA A 68 8.83 22.28 -9.79
C ALA A 68 8.43 22.02 -11.25
N ARG A 69 8.00 20.80 -11.57
CA ARG A 69 7.44 20.39 -12.87
C ARG A 69 5.90 20.27 -12.84
N ASP A 70 5.28 20.94 -11.89
CA ASP A 70 3.82 20.96 -11.72
C ASP A 70 3.20 19.57 -11.41
N HIS A 71 3.99 18.66 -10.81
CA HIS A 71 3.45 17.41 -10.29
C HIS A 71 2.79 17.66 -8.94
N VAL A 72 1.56 17.15 -8.78
CA VAL A 72 0.82 17.32 -7.53
C VAL A 72 1.16 16.24 -6.51
N PRO A 73 1.28 16.60 -5.23
CA PRO A 73 1.56 15.65 -4.15
C PRO A 73 0.37 14.74 -3.88
N THR A 74 0.64 13.62 -3.23
CA THR A 74 -0.42 12.78 -2.66
C THR A 74 -0.92 13.40 -1.37
N TYR A 75 -2.22 13.51 -1.22
CA TYR A 75 -2.87 13.93 0.02
C TYR A 75 -3.51 12.75 0.73
N PHE A 76 -3.68 12.89 2.04
CA PHE A 76 -4.35 11.93 2.90
C PHE A 76 -5.52 12.58 3.61
N THR A 77 -6.67 11.89 3.68
CA THR A 77 -7.84 12.39 4.37
C THR A 77 -8.11 11.55 5.62
N ARG A 78 -8.56 12.20 6.69
CA ARG A 78 -8.97 11.54 7.93
C ARG A 78 -10.45 11.16 7.91
N ASP A 79 -11.01 10.87 6.76
CA ASP A 79 -12.40 10.48 6.70
C ASP A 79 -12.63 9.18 7.47
N THR A 80 -13.35 9.27 8.58
CA THR A 80 -13.56 8.20 9.55
C THR A 80 -14.75 7.30 9.22
N ASN A 81 -15.31 7.43 8.04
CA ASN A 81 -16.43 6.61 7.60
C ASN A 81 -16.00 5.20 7.14
N PHE A 82 -15.35 4.46 8.03
CA PHE A 82 -14.98 3.05 7.82
C PHE A 82 -16.21 2.13 7.99
N ILE A 83 -17.21 2.24 7.16
CA ILE A 83 -18.47 1.55 7.40
C ILE A 83 -18.43 0.06 7.04
N ASN A 84 -17.46 -0.45 6.26
CA ASN A 84 -17.51 -1.84 5.77
C ASN A 84 -16.17 -2.56 5.52
N ALA A 85 -15.04 -2.09 6.04
CA ALA A 85 -13.80 -2.85 5.93
C ALA A 85 -13.58 -3.66 7.22
N PRO A 86 -13.17 -4.92 7.16
CA PRO A 86 -12.65 -5.60 8.33
C PRO A 86 -11.40 -4.85 8.79
N ALA A 87 -11.58 -3.98 9.78
CA ALA A 87 -10.50 -3.21 10.35
C ALA A 87 -9.56 -4.18 11.07
N LEU A 88 -8.43 -4.46 10.48
CA LEU A 88 -7.29 -4.92 11.27
C LEU A 88 -6.98 -3.75 12.21
N ASN A 89 -7.30 -3.90 13.48
CA ASN A 89 -7.12 -2.84 14.48
C ASN A 89 -5.66 -2.43 14.53
N VAL A 90 -5.35 -1.31 13.89
CA VAL A 90 -4.05 -0.68 13.98
C VAL A 90 -4.06 0.19 15.23
N ILE A 91 -3.48 -0.30 16.32
CA ILE A 91 -3.21 0.52 17.47
C ILE A 91 -2.07 1.47 17.09
N THR A 92 -2.41 2.69 16.72
CA THR A 92 -1.44 3.71 16.34
C THR A 92 -0.78 4.29 17.57
N GLY A 93 0.52 4.04 17.73
CA GLY A 93 1.32 4.62 18.82
C GLY A 93 1.93 5.99 18.49
N LYS A 94 2.09 6.35 17.22
CA LYS A 94 2.67 7.61 16.76
C LYS A 94 1.88 8.20 15.61
N THR A 95 1.68 9.51 15.65
CA THR A 95 1.09 10.29 14.56
C THR A 95 2.20 10.79 13.63
N THR A 96 2.06 10.54 12.34
CA THR A 96 2.85 11.22 11.32
C THR A 96 2.40 12.68 11.24
N GLU A 97 3.32 13.62 11.23
CA GLU A 97 3.00 15.02 10.97
C GLU A 97 2.67 15.20 9.49
N TYR A 98 1.48 15.73 9.22
CA TYR A 98 1.05 16.15 7.89
C TYR A 98 1.20 17.66 7.77
N ASN A 99 1.40 18.18 6.56
CA ASN A 99 1.30 19.59 6.32
C ASN A 99 -0.15 20.10 6.52
N GLN A 100 -0.39 21.41 6.41
CA GLN A 100 -1.71 22.01 6.62
C GLN A 100 -2.79 21.48 5.66
N ASN A 101 -2.39 20.97 4.50
CA ASN A 101 -3.29 20.41 3.47
C ASN A 101 -3.41 18.88 3.56
N ASN A 102 -2.82 18.24 4.56
CA ASN A 102 -2.68 16.79 4.66
C ASN A 102 -1.92 16.15 3.47
N GLU A 103 -1.11 16.91 2.77
CA GLU A 103 -0.25 16.44 1.69
C GLU A 103 1.06 15.90 2.26
N VAL A 104 1.57 14.84 1.67
CA VAL A 104 2.93 14.36 1.95
C VAL A 104 3.87 14.93 0.90
N LEU A 105 4.71 15.85 1.34
CA LEU A 105 5.75 16.42 0.49
C LEU A 105 6.83 15.36 0.29
N SER A 106 6.91 14.84 -0.92
CA SER A 106 7.86 13.80 -1.30
C SER A 106 8.74 14.27 -2.46
N ASN A 107 9.83 13.56 -2.66
CA ASN A 107 10.74 13.75 -3.78
C ASN A 107 10.83 12.48 -4.63
N GLU A 108 11.38 12.60 -5.81
CA GLU A 108 11.75 11.45 -6.63
C GLU A 108 12.70 10.52 -5.84
N GLY A 109 12.45 9.22 -5.90
CA GLY A 109 13.23 8.22 -5.18
C GLY A 109 12.75 7.94 -3.75
N GLU A 110 11.76 8.65 -3.24
CA GLU A 110 11.20 8.42 -1.90
C GLU A 110 10.07 7.39 -1.90
N LEU A 111 10.00 6.64 -0.80
CA LEU A 111 8.95 5.67 -0.50
C LEU A 111 8.10 6.17 0.68
N VAL A 112 6.83 6.40 0.44
CA VAL A 112 5.85 6.74 1.48
C VAL A 112 5.06 5.50 1.84
N ILE A 113 5.08 5.10 3.11
CA ILE A 113 4.35 3.92 3.63
C ILE A 113 3.26 4.39 4.58
N PHE A 114 2.08 3.80 4.48
CA PHE A 114 0.92 4.18 5.28
C PHE A 114 -0.03 3.00 5.50
N PRO A 115 -0.90 3.06 6.54
CA PRO A 115 -1.96 2.09 6.73
C PRO A 115 -2.91 2.08 5.53
N SER A 116 -3.22 0.90 5.00
CA SER A 116 -4.04 0.77 3.79
C SER A 116 -5.46 1.33 3.91
N GLN A 117 -5.96 1.47 5.14
CA GLN A 117 -7.27 2.05 5.43
C GLN A 117 -7.27 3.59 5.34
N LEU A 118 -6.10 4.22 5.23
CA LEU A 118 -6.02 5.67 5.13
C LEU A 118 -6.43 6.11 3.72
N ASN A 119 -7.49 6.94 3.65
CA ASN A 119 -7.93 7.50 2.39
C ASN A 119 -6.85 8.42 1.81
N HIS A 120 -6.51 8.20 0.56
CA HIS A 120 -5.48 8.94 -0.16
C HIS A 120 -5.84 9.12 -1.62
N GLY A 121 -5.25 10.14 -2.22
CA GLY A 121 -5.45 10.48 -3.62
C GLY A 121 -4.51 11.59 -4.04
N TYR A 122 -4.71 12.14 -5.22
CA TYR A 122 -4.07 13.37 -5.67
C TYR A 122 -5.02 14.16 -6.57
N ASP A 123 -4.94 15.47 -6.45
CA ASP A 123 -5.72 16.41 -7.25
C ASP A 123 -5.29 16.42 -8.72
N GLU A 124 -5.96 17.21 -9.53
CA GLU A 124 -5.64 17.31 -10.95
C GLU A 124 -4.16 17.68 -11.17
N ASN A 125 -3.41 16.75 -11.76
CA ASN A 125 -2.02 16.95 -12.11
C ASN A 125 -1.91 18.01 -13.23
N THR A 126 -1.10 19.02 -13.00
CA THR A 126 -0.92 20.12 -13.96
C THR A 126 0.34 19.94 -14.83
N GLY A 127 1.24 19.04 -14.42
CA GLY A 127 2.43 18.63 -15.15
C GLY A 127 2.23 17.39 -16.02
N TYR A 128 3.32 16.90 -16.57
CA TYR A 128 3.35 15.71 -17.43
C TYR A 128 4.27 14.64 -16.85
N ASN A 129 3.92 13.38 -17.14
CA ASN A 129 4.76 12.23 -16.83
C ASN A 129 5.04 12.08 -15.32
N ARG A 130 4.05 12.36 -14.46
CA ARG A 130 4.11 12.00 -13.05
C ARG A 130 4.00 10.49 -12.93
N ILE A 131 5.04 9.82 -12.43
CA ILE A 131 5.09 8.36 -12.34
C ILE A 131 5.30 7.94 -10.90
N SER A 132 4.43 7.08 -10.41
CA SER A 132 4.61 6.40 -9.12
C SER A 132 4.40 4.90 -9.25
N LEU A 133 5.08 4.14 -8.40
CA LEU A 133 4.88 2.71 -8.21
C LEU A 133 4.16 2.52 -6.89
N SER A 134 2.96 1.96 -6.94
CA SER A 134 2.16 1.67 -5.76
C SER A 134 2.27 0.19 -5.40
N MET A 135 2.21 -0.10 -4.10
CA MET A 135 2.33 -1.45 -3.56
C MET A 135 1.36 -1.65 -2.42
N ASN A 136 0.88 -2.88 -2.28
CA ASN A 136 0.17 -3.37 -1.11
C ASN A 136 1.01 -4.41 -0.37
N PHE A 137 0.85 -4.45 0.95
CA PHE A 137 1.57 -5.38 1.81
C PHE A 137 0.63 -6.08 2.79
N MET A 138 0.92 -7.36 3.02
CA MET A 138 0.27 -8.14 4.06
C MET A 138 1.32 -8.78 4.97
N PRO A 139 1.07 -8.85 6.29
CA PRO A 139 1.90 -9.66 7.17
C PRO A 139 1.74 -11.14 6.81
N THR A 140 2.79 -11.92 6.99
CA THR A 140 2.76 -13.37 6.73
C THR A 140 1.85 -14.12 7.69
N ILE A 141 1.68 -13.60 8.90
CA ILE A 141 0.73 -14.11 9.89
C ILE A 141 -0.08 -12.94 10.44
N VAL A 142 -1.39 -13.13 10.56
CA VAL A 142 -2.32 -12.22 11.22
C VAL A 142 -2.97 -12.96 12.36
N THR A 143 -2.87 -12.44 13.59
CA THR A 143 -3.48 -13.05 14.77
C THR A 143 -4.58 -12.17 15.34
N ASN A 144 -5.60 -12.81 15.90
CA ASN A 144 -6.67 -12.12 16.62
C ASN A 144 -7.12 -13.02 17.80
N GLY A 145 -6.64 -12.73 19.01
CA GLY A 145 -6.88 -13.55 20.18
C GLY A 145 -6.30 -14.97 20.00
N ASP A 146 -7.14 -15.98 20.12
CA ASP A 146 -6.75 -17.40 20.09
C ASP A 146 -6.62 -17.99 18.68
N TYR A 147 -6.88 -17.22 17.64
CA TYR A 147 -6.78 -17.70 16.26
C TYR A 147 -6.06 -16.71 15.35
N GLY A 148 -5.65 -17.20 14.20
CA GLY A 148 -4.93 -16.39 13.23
C GLY A 148 -4.98 -16.98 11.82
N TRP A 149 -4.48 -16.21 10.88
CA TRP A 149 -4.34 -16.59 9.48
C TRP A 149 -2.89 -16.52 9.07
N ARG A 150 -2.50 -17.44 8.20
CA ARG A 150 -1.24 -17.37 7.48
C ARG A 150 -1.50 -16.89 6.06
N CYS A 151 -0.88 -15.77 5.69
CA CYS A 151 -0.90 -15.26 4.32
C CYS A 151 0.21 -15.94 3.52
N VAL A 152 -0.15 -16.58 2.43
CA VAL A 152 0.79 -17.23 1.51
C VAL A 152 0.70 -16.58 0.14
N ASN A 153 1.85 -16.38 -0.50
CA ASN A 153 1.90 -15.86 -1.85
C ASN A 153 1.65 -17.02 -2.83
N LEU A 154 0.45 -17.10 -3.38
CA LEU A 154 0.07 -18.15 -4.32
C LEU A 154 0.73 -17.92 -5.68
N ASN A 155 1.33 -18.96 -6.25
CA ASN A 155 1.76 -18.93 -7.64
C ASN A 155 0.54 -18.97 -8.60
N GLN A 156 0.79 -18.82 -9.89
CA GLN A 156 -0.29 -18.73 -10.88
C GLN A 156 -1.19 -19.98 -10.94
N SER A 157 -0.61 -21.17 -10.80
CA SER A 157 -1.36 -22.44 -10.81
C SER A 157 -2.23 -22.60 -9.55
N GLU A 158 -1.71 -22.22 -8.41
CA GLU A 158 -2.45 -22.23 -7.14
C GLU A 158 -3.60 -21.22 -7.14
N ARG A 159 -3.39 -20.03 -7.72
CA ARG A 159 -4.47 -19.03 -7.91
C ARG A 159 -5.58 -19.57 -8.79
N LYS A 160 -5.21 -20.20 -9.92
CA LYS A 160 -6.18 -20.81 -10.83
C LYS A 160 -6.98 -21.91 -10.13
N LYS A 161 -6.31 -22.81 -9.42
CA LYS A 161 -6.96 -23.88 -8.66
C LYS A 161 -7.95 -23.35 -7.63
N ALA A 162 -7.55 -22.35 -6.82
CA ALA A 162 -8.41 -21.73 -5.83
C ALA A 162 -9.65 -21.06 -6.46
N PHE A 163 -9.48 -20.46 -7.66
CA PHE A 163 -10.58 -19.88 -8.41
C PHE A 163 -11.56 -20.96 -8.93
N ASP A 164 -11.04 -22.02 -9.57
CA ASP A 164 -11.84 -23.12 -10.13
C ASP A 164 -12.64 -23.84 -9.02
N GLU A 165 -12.03 -24.07 -7.86
CA GLU A 165 -12.69 -24.65 -6.69
C GLU A 165 -13.84 -23.76 -6.17
N LYS A 166 -13.67 -22.44 -6.16
CA LYS A 166 -14.70 -21.49 -5.74
C LYS A 166 -15.90 -21.45 -6.69
N GLU A 167 -15.65 -21.50 -7.99
CA GLU A 167 -16.69 -21.48 -9.02
C GLU A 167 -17.33 -22.86 -9.27
N GLY A 168 -16.88 -23.90 -8.55
CA GLY A 168 -17.38 -25.26 -8.72
C GLY A 168 -17.06 -25.87 -10.07
N LEU A 169 -16.02 -25.38 -10.76
CA LEU A 169 -15.59 -25.87 -12.06
C LEU A 169 -14.81 -27.18 -11.88
N PRO A 170 -15.05 -28.19 -12.73
CA PRO A 170 -14.31 -29.45 -12.66
C PRO A 170 -12.82 -29.22 -12.94
N ASN A 171 -11.97 -29.82 -12.12
CA ASN A 171 -10.53 -29.85 -12.36
C ASN A 171 -10.26 -30.63 -13.66
N ASN A 172 -9.89 -29.95 -14.73
CA ASN A 172 -9.43 -30.55 -15.98
C ASN A 172 -7.94 -30.83 -15.91
#